data_cf69aa27ef7a42975901cc928e5491a5
#
_entry.id   cf69aa27ef7a42975901cc928e5491a5
#
_cell.length_a   1.000
_cell.length_b   1.000
_cell.length_c   1.000
_cell.angle_alpha   90.00
_cell.angle_beta   90.00
_cell.angle_gamma   90.00
#
_symmetry.space_group_name_H-M   'P 1'
#
loop_
_entity.id
_entity.type
_entity.pdbx_description
1 polymer ?
#
loop_
_entity_poly.entity_id
_entity_poly.type
_entity_poly.pdbx_seq_one_letter_code
_entity_poly.pdbx_strand_id
1 'polypeptide(L)'
;MDKKTCFSIKDLNLFYGSFHALKDINMQIEKGEVTAFIGPSGCGKSTFIKTLNRMNDLVEDCVIDGKILFYGENIYKKYNVNHLRKKVGMVFQKPNPFPMSIYENLVFGPKTHGIKQKDKLDSIVEESLKDVGLWKDLKDRLKQSALSLSGGQQQRLCIARTLAISPEVILMDEPTSALDPISTLKIEELISKLKKNYTIIIVTHNMQQAHRISDKTAFFLLGEMIELDSTQKIFNNAKNKKTKDYIEGRFG
;
A
#
# COMPACT_ATOMS: atom_id res chain seq x y z
N MET A 1 17.36 -0.10 -19.26
CA MET A 1 16.23 -1.04 -19.19
C MET A 1 14.96 -0.20 -19.09
N ASP A 2 14.09 -0.29 -20.07
CA ASP A 2 12.79 0.39 -20.01
C ASP A 2 12.00 -0.17 -18.81
N LYS A 3 11.74 0.68 -17.83
CA LYS A 3 10.95 0.30 -16.67
C LYS A 3 9.52 0.02 -17.12
N LYS A 4 9.05 -1.19 -16.87
CA LYS A 4 7.71 -1.59 -17.27
C LYS A 4 6.68 -0.90 -16.36
N THR A 5 5.78 -0.12 -16.94
CA THR A 5 4.66 0.51 -16.22
C THR A 5 3.77 -0.54 -15.57
N CYS A 6 3.61 -0.46 -14.25
CA CYS A 6 2.76 -1.34 -13.45
C CYS A 6 1.31 -0.88 -13.50
N PHE A 7 1.06 0.39 -13.18
CA PHE A 7 -0.25 1.02 -13.33
C PHE A 7 -0.19 2.21 -14.27
N SER A 8 -1.19 2.33 -15.15
CA SER A 8 -1.44 3.52 -15.96
C SER A 8 -2.86 4.00 -15.68
N ILE A 9 -2.96 5.20 -15.12
CA ILE A 9 -4.21 5.84 -14.73
C ILE A 9 -4.47 7.00 -15.69
N LYS A 10 -5.71 7.08 -16.25
CA LYS A 10 -6.11 8.11 -17.20
C LYS A 10 -7.50 8.63 -16.86
N ASP A 11 -7.60 9.95 -16.73
CA ASP A 11 -8.82 10.73 -16.54
C ASP A 11 -9.70 10.18 -15.42
N LEU A 12 -9.04 9.72 -14.32
CA LEU A 12 -9.74 9.07 -13.22
C LEU A 12 -10.49 10.08 -12.38
N ASN A 13 -11.80 9.90 -12.32
CA ASN A 13 -12.72 10.60 -11.45
C ASN A 13 -13.40 9.60 -10.51
N LEU A 14 -13.60 9.99 -9.25
CA LEU A 14 -14.31 9.17 -8.26
C LEU A 14 -15.26 10.04 -7.46
N PHE A 15 -16.48 9.56 -7.33
CA PHE A 15 -17.54 10.21 -6.57
C PHE A 15 -18.05 9.29 -5.45
N TYR A 16 -18.35 9.88 -4.29
CA TYR A 16 -19.15 9.28 -3.24
C TYR A 16 -20.48 10.04 -3.19
N GLY A 17 -21.54 9.46 -3.74
CA GLY A 17 -22.78 10.20 -4.00
C GLY A 17 -22.50 11.45 -4.85
N SER A 18 -22.80 12.64 -4.32
CA SER A 18 -22.53 13.93 -4.97
C SER A 18 -21.13 14.49 -4.72
N PHE A 19 -20.35 13.91 -3.81
CA PHE A 19 -19.01 14.41 -3.46
C PHE A 19 -17.96 13.91 -4.45
N HIS A 20 -17.32 14.84 -5.18
CA HIS A 20 -16.24 14.55 -6.13
C HIS A 20 -14.90 14.40 -5.38
N ALA A 21 -14.56 13.17 -5.01
CA ALA A 21 -13.43 12.85 -4.15
C ALA A 21 -12.08 12.78 -4.89
N LEU A 22 -12.07 12.31 -6.15
CA LEU A 22 -10.88 12.33 -7.01
C LEU A 22 -11.23 13.00 -8.34
N LYS A 23 -10.35 13.89 -8.80
CA LYS A 23 -10.60 14.79 -9.94
C LYS A 23 -9.50 14.64 -10.96
N ASP A 24 -9.84 14.09 -12.12
CA ASP A 24 -8.98 13.99 -13.30
C ASP A 24 -7.55 13.50 -13.00
N ILE A 25 -7.42 12.39 -12.25
CA ILE A 25 -6.11 11.85 -11.90
C ILE A 25 -5.50 11.15 -13.10
N ASN A 26 -4.32 11.62 -13.49
CA ASN A 26 -3.53 11.08 -14.59
C ASN A 26 -2.12 10.74 -14.08
N MET A 27 -1.72 9.45 -14.04
CA MET A 27 -0.38 9.07 -13.60
C MET A 27 0.05 7.70 -14.12
N GLN A 28 1.36 7.47 -14.05
CA GLN A 28 1.98 6.17 -14.28
C GLN A 28 2.81 5.76 -13.06
N ILE A 29 2.70 4.50 -12.67
CA ILE A 29 3.46 3.89 -11.57
C ILE A 29 4.32 2.79 -12.16
N GLU A 30 5.63 2.89 -11.93
CA GLU A 30 6.60 1.97 -12.49
C GLU A 30 6.80 0.74 -11.59
N LYS A 31 7.10 -0.40 -12.22
CA LYS A 31 7.41 -1.65 -11.51
C LYS A 31 8.73 -1.52 -10.73
N GLY A 32 8.74 -2.08 -9.51
CA GLY A 32 9.96 -2.18 -8.69
C GLY A 32 10.40 -0.86 -8.05
N GLU A 33 9.51 0.13 -7.98
CA GLU A 33 9.73 1.39 -7.28
C GLU A 33 8.81 1.53 -6.07
N VAL A 34 9.23 2.36 -5.13
CA VAL A 34 8.37 2.87 -4.05
C VAL A 34 7.82 4.22 -4.47
N THR A 35 6.50 4.32 -4.65
CA THR A 35 5.82 5.59 -4.93
C THR A 35 5.07 6.04 -3.67
N ALA A 36 5.42 7.21 -3.14
CA ALA A 36 4.74 7.79 -1.99
C ALA A 36 3.69 8.81 -2.43
N PHE A 37 2.53 8.79 -1.76
CA PHE A 37 1.50 9.82 -1.88
C PHE A 37 1.48 10.67 -0.62
N ILE A 38 1.74 11.97 -0.77
CA ILE A 38 1.74 12.96 0.30
C ILE A 38 0.65 14.00 0.08
N GLY A 39 0.27 14.73 1.13
CA GLY A 39 -0.73 15.78 1.08
C GLY A 39 -1.55 15.85 2.37
N PRO A 40 -2.38 16.91 2.55
CA PRO A 40 -3.20 17.08 3.74
C PRO A 40 -4.17 15.93 3.98
N SER A 41 -4.68 15.79 5.20
CA SER A 41 -5.75 14.84 5.51
C SER A 41 -6.99 15.15 4.69
N GLY A 42 -7.68 14.10 4.21
CA GLY A 42 -8.91 14.25 3.42
C GLY A 42 -8.71 14.66 1.94
N CYS A 43 -7.46 14.81 1.45
CA CYS A 43 -7.21 15.21 0.05
C CYS A 43 -7.36 14.08 -1.00
N GLY A 44 -7.84 12.88 -0.62
CA GLY A 44 -8.14 11.81 -1.58
C GLY A 44 -7.10 10.67 -1.67
N LYS A 45 -5.95 10.72 -0.98
CA LYS A 45 -4.87 9.70 -1.06
C LYS A 45 -5.34 8.28 -0.76
N SER A 46 -6.05 8.10 0.37
CA SER A 46 -6.58 6.78 0.78
C SER A 46 -7.69 6.31 -0.15
N THR A 47 -8.49 7.22 -0.70
CA THR A 47 -9.46 6.91 -1.74
C THR A 47 -8.76 6.42 -3.00
N PHE A 48 -7.71 7.13 -3.44
CA PHE A 48 -6.98 6.76 -4.65
C PHE A 48 -6.27 5.41 -4.50
N ILE A 49 -5.55 5.16 -3.41
CA ILE A 49 -4.84 3.88 -3.23
C ILE A 49 -5.81 2.69 -3.20
N LYS A 50 -6.98 2.85 -2.57
CA LYS A 50 -8.06 1.83 -2.53
C LYS A 50 -8.69 1.57 -3.90
N THR A 51 -8.62 2.52 -4.82
CA THR A 51 -9.10 2.36 -6.19
C THR A 51 -8.25 1.36 -6.98
N LEU A 52 -6.93 1.28 -6.69
CA LEU A 52 -5.98 0.42 -7.42
C LEU A 52 -6.21 -1.09 -7.20
N ASN A 53 -6.89 -1.49 -6.11
CA ASN A 53 -7.29 -2.88 -5.86
C ASN A 53 -8.81 -3.06 -5.75
N ARG A 54 -9.58 -2.06 -6.19
CA ARG A 54 -11.04 -2.08 -6.22
C ARG A 54 -11.68 -2.26 -4.84
N MET A 55 -11.02 -1.78 -3.76
CA MET A 55 -11.65 -1.76 -2.43
C MET A 55 -12.80 -0.76 -2.34
N ASN A 56 -12.81 0.28 -3.18
CA ASN A 56 -13.91 1.25 -3.24
C ASN A 56 -15.21 0.66 -3.80
N ASP A 57 -15.16 -0.50 -4.48
CA ASP A 57 -16.37 -1.25 -4.89
C ASP A 57 -17.23 -1.70 -3.68
N LEU A 58 -16.66 -1.68 -2.47
CA LEU A 58 -17.37 -2.04 -1.24
C LEU A 58 -18.04 -0.84 -0.56
N VAL A 59 -17.87 0.36 -1.12
CA VAL A 59 -18.49 1.59 -0.61
C VAL A 59 -19.74 1.88 -1.41
N GLU A 60 -20.85 2.01 -0.71
CA GLU A 60 -22.15 2.34 -1.31
C GLU A 60 -22.07 3.71 -2.02
N ASP A 61 -22.76 3.86 -3.14
CA ASP A 61 -22.79 5.07 -3.97
C ASP A 61 -21.40 5.55 -4.46
N CYS A 62 -20.40 4.65 -4.53
CA CYS A 62 -19.11 4.96 -5.13
C CYS A 62 -19.17 4.79 -6.64
N VAL A 63 -19.01 5.89 -7.38
CA VAL A 63 -18.95 5.91 -8.85
C VAL A 63 -17.54 6.26 -9.29
N ILE A 64 -16.99 5.47 -10.21
CA ILE A 64 -15.65 5.64 -10.74
C ILE A 64 -15.72 5.75 -12.26
N ASP A 65 -15.16 6.83 -12.81
CA ASP A 65 -15.00 7.07 -14.23
C ASP A 65 -13.52 7.19 -14.60
N GLY A 66 -13.21 6.99 -15.89
CA GLY A 66 -11.83 6.97 -16.37
C GLY A 66 -11.27 5.55 -16.54
N LYS A 67 -9.95 5.41 -16.58
CA LYS A 67 -9.29 4.13 -16.84
C LYS A 67 -8.15 3.88 -15.86
N ILE A 68 -8.13 2.69 -15.28
CA ILE A 68 -6.99 2.17 -14.52
C ILE A 68 -6.54 0.88 -15.20
N LEU A 69 -5.35 0.91 -15.75
CA LEU A 69 -4.73 -0.24 -16.40
C LEU A 69 -3.67 -0.83 -15.48
N PHE A 70 -3.79 -2.11 -15.14
CA PHE A 70 -2.78 -2.90 -14.45
C PHE A 70 -2.09 -3.78 -15.48
N TYR A 71 -0.81 -3.52 -15.75
CA TYR A 71 -0.04 -4.12 -16.86
C TYR A 71 -0.77 -4.10 -18.20
N GLY A 72 -1.46 -2.99 -18.51
CA GLY A 72 -2.20 -2.79 -19.76
C GLY A 72 -3.65 -3.28 -19.77
N GLU A 73 -4.09 -4.04 -18.75
CA GLU A 73 -5.45 -4.52 -18.63
C GLU A 73 -6.31 -3.62 -17.73
N ASN A 74 -7.47 -3.18 -18.20
CA ASN A 74 -8.36 -2.32 -17.43
C ASN A 74 -9.02 -3.09 -16.29
N ILE A 75 -8.71 -2.71 -15.02
CA ILE A 75 -9.18 -3.41 -13.83
C ILE A 75 -10.69 -3.27 -13.58
N TYR A 76 -11.38 -2.30 -14.19
CA TYR A 76 -12.83 -2.08 -14.10
C TYR A 76 -13.61 -2.69 -15.26
N LYS A 77 -12.89 -3.31 -16.26
CA LYS A 77 -13.53 -4.09 -17.32
C LYS A 77 -13.28 -5.55 -17.04
N LYS A 78 -13.92 -6.50 -17.37
CA LYS A 78 -13.76 -7.97 -17.35
C LYS A 78 -12.62 -8.56 -16.48
N TYR A 79 -12.00 -7.78 -15.59
CA TYR A 79 -10.92 -8.24 -14.72
C TYR A 79 -11.49 -8.89 -13.46
N ASN A 80 -11.03 -10.09 -13.14
CA ASN A 80 -11.48 -10.79 -11.93
C ASN A 80 -10.92 -10.09 -10.68
N VAL A 81 -11.82 -9.60 -9.82
CA VAL A 81 -11.46 -8.84 -8.60
C VAL A 81 -10.61 -9.66 -7.63
N ASN A 82 -10.92 -10.95 -7.45
CA ASN A 82 -10.15 -11.82 -6.55
C ASN A 82 -8.73 -12.03 -7.10
N HIS A 83 -8.59 -12.16 -8.43
CA HIS A 83 -7.28 -12.24 -9.07
C HIS A 83 -6.50 -10.92 -8.92
N LEU A 84 -7.16 -9.77 -9.08
CA LEU A 84 -6.56 -8.47 -8.83
C LEU A 84 -6.05 -8.35 -7.39
N ARG A 85 -6.91 -8.63 -6.40
CA ARG A 85 -6.57 -8.53 -4.97
C ARG A 85 -5.49 -9.51 -4.51
N LYS A 86 -5.33 -10.64 -5.22
CA LYS A 86 -4.18 -11.53 -5.03
C LYS A 86 -2.88 -10.89 -5.49
N LYS A 87 -2.89 -10.16 -6.63
CA LYS A 87 -1.71 -9.50 -7.20
C LYS A 87 -1.41 -8.17 -6.55
N VAL A 88 -2.43 -7.46 -6.06
CA VAL A 88 -2.35 -6.12 -5.48
C VAL A 88 -2.83 -6.19 -4.04
N GLY A 89 -1.91 -6.55 -3.14
CA GLY A 89 -2.18 -6.68 -1.71
C GLY A 89 -2.28 -5.32 -1.03
N MET A 90 -2.97 -5.27 0.12
CA MET A 90 -3.17 -4.02 0.87
C MET A 90 -2.87 -4.17 2.36
N VAL A 91 -2.14 -3.20 2.89
CA VAL A 91 -1.86 -3.00 4.31
C VAL A 91 -2.59 -1.73 4.75
N PHE A 92 -3.40 -1.85 5.79
CA PHE A 92 -4.26 -0.75 6.29
C PHE A 92 -3.56 0.09 7.35
N GLN A 93 -4.07 1.28 7.59
CA GLN A 93 -3.58 2.24 8.57
C GLN A 93 -3.57 1.66 9.99
N LYS A 94 -4.67 1.04 10.42
CA LYS A 94 -4.73 0.34 11.70
C LYS A 94 -4.40 -1.13 11.49
N PRO A 95 -3.51 -1.72 12.32
CA PRO A 95 -3.29 -3.16 12.29
C PRO A 95 -4.62 -3.89 12.42
N ASN A 96 -4.87 -4.84 11.54
CA ASN A 96 -6.11 -5.61 11.49
C ASN A 96 -5.85 -7.11 11.37
N PRO A 97 -5.08 -7.71 12.30
CA PRO A 97 -4.95 -9.16 12.31
C PRO A 97 -6.32 -9.78 12.54
N PHE A 98 -6.58 -10.91 11.90
CA PHE A 98 -7.80 -11.67 12.17
C PHE A 98 -7.80 -12.20 13.62
N PRO A 99 -8.96 -12.33 14.28
CA PRO A 99 -9.06 -12.85 15.65
C PRO A 99 -8.85 -14.37 15.70
N MET A 100 -7.69 -14.81 15.23
CA MET A 100 -7.21 -16.19 15.16
C MET A 100 -5.70 -16.24 15.48
N SER A 101 -5.10 -17.41 15.42
CA SER A 101 -3.68 -17.58 15.72
C SER A 101 -2.78 -16.84 14.70
N ILE A 102 -1.51 -16.65 15.08
CA ILE A 102 -0.49 -16.10 14.19
C ILE A 102 -0.37 -16.95 12.93
N TYR A 103 -0.30 -18.28 13.09
CA TYR A 103 -0.24 -19.23 11.98
C TYR A 103 -1.45 -19.10 11.04
N GLU A 104 -2.66 -19.11 11.60
CA GLU A 104 -3.89 -19.03 10.80
C GLU A 104 -4.01 -17.72 10.03
N ASN A 105 -3.55 -16.59 10.58
CA ASN A 105 -3.48 -15.33 9.86
C ASN A 105 -2.65 -15.44 8.58
N LEU A 106 -1.53 -16.15 8.61
CA LEU A 106 -0.62 -16.29 7.48
C LEU A 106 -1.08 -17.30 6.44
N VAL A 107 -1.70 -18.41 6.88
CA VAL A 107 -2.17 -19.46 5.96
C VAL A 107 -3.55 -19.18 5.40
N PHE A 108 -4.29 -18.20 5.89
CA PHE A 108 -5.63 -17.88 5.44
C PHE A 108 -5.68 -17.59 3.93
N GLY A 109 -4.86 -16.65 3.46
CA GLY A 109 -4.78 -16.31 2.04
C GLY A 109 -4.34 -17.48 1.17
N PRO A 110 -3.19 -18.11 1.44
CA PRO A 110 -2.74 -19.31 0.71
C PRO A 110 -3.79 -20.41 0.63
N LYS A 111 -4.47 -20.74 1.72
CA LYS A 111 -5.56 -21.75 1.73
C LYS A 111 -6.74 -21.34 0.85
N THR A 112 -7.16 -20.08 0.91
CA THR A 112 -8.24 -19.54 0.07
C THR A 112 -7.87 -19.63 -1.42
N HIS A 113 -6.57 -19.55 -1.74
CA HIS A 113 -6.06 -19.72 -3.10
C HIS A 113 -5.68 -21.17 -3.45
N GLY A 114 -6.14 -22.16 -2.67
CA GLY A 114 -6.08 -23.58 -3.00
C GLY A 114 -4.82 -24.32 -2.52
N ILE A 115 -3.94 -23.70 -1.72
CA ILE A 115 -2.79 -24.40 -1.14
C ILE A 115 -3.27 -25.20 0.09
N LYS A 116 -3.24 -26.54 -0.01
CA LYS A 116 -3.71 -27.46 1.05
C LYS A 116 -2.57 -28.25 1.72
N GLN A 117 -1.41 -28.32 1.10
CA GLN A 117 -0.27 -29.10 1.57
C GLN A 117 0.35 -28.43 2.80
N LYS A 118 0.41 -29.15 3.92
CA LYS A 118 0.88 -28.62 5.20
C LYS A 118 2.31 -28.10 5.10
N ASP A 119 3.22 -28.87 4.51
CA ASP A 119 4.63 -28.49 4.41
C ASP A 119 4.83 -27.17 3.62
N LYS A 120 4.03 -26.96 2.57
CA LYS A 120 4.03 -25.69 1.82
C LYS A 120 3.49 -24.54 2.66
N LEU A 121 2.44 -24.77 3.43
CA LEU A 121 1.90 -23.75 4.33
C LEU A 121 2.89 -23.39 5.43
N ASP A 122 3.57 -24.39 6.01
CA ASP A 122 4.59 -24.19 7.04
C ASP A 122 5.78 -23.38 6.47
N SER A 123 6.25 -23.68 5.26
CA SER A 123 7.30 -22.89 4.58
C SER A 123 6.86 -21.44 4.32
N ILE A 124 5.62 -21.23 3.84
CA ILE A 124 5.08 -19.87 3.63
C ILE A 124 5.05 -19.07 4.93
N VAL A 125 4.63 -19.71 6.04
CA VAL A 125 4.60 -19.05 7.37
C VAL A 125 6.00 -18.64 7.80
N GLU A 126 6.96 -19.55 7.70
CA GLU A 126 8.36 -19.29 8.08
C GLU A 126 8.96 -18.16 7.23
N GLU A 127 8.85 -18.24 5.91
CA GLU A 127 9.37 -17.25 4.97
C GLU A 127 8.73 -15.88 5.20
N SER A 128 7.40 -15.81 5.28
CA SER A 128 6.69 -14.54 5.50
C SER A 128 7.07 -13.87 6.83
N LEU A 129 7.27 -14.66 7.90
CA LEU A 129 7.72 -14.12 9.19
C LEU A 129 9.20 -13.73 9.18
N LYS A 130 10.05 -14.41 8.41
CA LYS A 130 11.45 -14.01 8.19
C LYS A 130 11.54 -12.69 7.43
N ASP A 131 10.76 -12.54 6.39
CA ASP A 131 10.72 -11.33 5.56
C ASP A 131 10.42 -10.09 6.38
N VAL A 132 9.48 -10.18 7.34
CA VAL A 132 9.11 -9.06 8.23
C VAL A 132 9.90 -9.00 9.54
N GLY A 133 10.91 -9.88 9.72
CA GLY A 133 11.77 -9.91 10.90
C GLY A 133 11.06 -10.33 12.19
N LEU A 134 10.02 -11.19 12.10
CA LEU A 134 9.26 -11.70 13.25
C LEU A 134 9.54 -13.17 13.58
N TRP A 135 10.22 -13.90 12.70
CA TRP A 135 10.40 -15.34 12.87
C TRP A 135 11.06 -15.72 14.21
N LYS A 136 12.15 -15.05 14.59
CA LYS A 136 12.87 -15.34 15.83
C LYS A 136 11.99 -15.18 17.08
N ASP A 137 11.09 -14.20 17.06
CA ASP A 137 10.24 -13.85 18.19
C ASP A 137 8.99 -14.73 18.27
N LEU A 138 8.52 -15.27 17.13
CA LEU A 138 7.20 -15.88 17.05
C LEU A 138 7.19 -17.37 16.69
N LYS A 139 8.30 -17.97 16.24
CA LYS A 139 8.35 -19.38 15.80
C LYS A 139 7.81 -20.38 16.84
N ASP A 140 8.01 -20.12 18.11
CA ASP A 140 7.55 -20.98 19.22
C ASP A 140 6.16 -20.57 19.74
N ARG A 141 5.54 -19.54 19.14
CA ARG A 141 4.25 -18.93 19.55
C ARG A 141 3.21 -18.90 18.45
N LEU A 142 3.40 -19.65 17.35
CA LEU A 142 2.53 -19.60 16.14
C LEU A 142 1.07 -19.92 16.43
N LYS A 143 0.77 -20.70 17.47
CA LYS A 143 -0.60 -21.04 17.89
C LYS A 143 -1.25 -20.00 18.81
N GLN A 144 -0.51 -18.99 19.27
CA GLN A 144 -1.06 -17.93 20.10
C GLN A 144 -1.91 -16.97 19.28
N SER A 145 -2.85 -16.28 19.93
CA SER A 145 -3.68 -15.27 19.29
C SER A 145 -2.84 -14.13 18.71
N ALA A 146 -3.09 -13.76 17.47
CA ALA A 146 -2.46 -12.61 16.84
C ALA A 146 -2.78 -11.28 17.53
N LEU A 147 -3.91 -11.21 18.26
CA LEU A 147 -4.32 -10.02 19.02
C LEU A 147 -3.46 -9.79 20.28
N SER A 148 -2.70 -10.80 20.74
CA SER A 148 -1.78 -10.65 21.88
C SER A 148 -0.46 -9.97 21.54
N LEU A 149 -0.20 -9.70 20.27
CA LEU A 149 1.01 -9.04 19.80
C LEU A 149 0.97 -7.53 20.05
N SER A 150 2.14 -6.89 20.18
CA SER A 150 2.23 -5.42 20.22
C SER A 150 1.77 -4.80 18.89
N GLY A 151 1.36 -3.52 18.90
CA GLY A 151 0.87 -2.84 17.69
C GLY A 151 1.85 -2.93 16.52
N GLY A 152 3.15 -2.72 16.76
CA GLY A 152 4.18 -2.85 15.72
C GLY A 152 4.37 -4.30 15.24
N GLN A 153 4.21 -5.30 16.11
CA GLN A 153 4.21 -6.70 15.71
C GLN A 153 2.97 -7.06 14.91
N GLN A 154 1.78 -6.57 15.32
CA GLN A 154 0.53 -6.77 14.58
C GLN A 154 0.63 -6.17 13.17
N GLN A 155 1.17 -4.97 13.03
CA GLN A 155 1.35 -4.34 11.72
C GLN A 155 2.30 -5.14 10.83
N ARG A 156 3.44 -5.58 11.36
CA ARG A 156 4.35 -6.46 10.61
C ARG A 156 3.72 -7.81 10.27
N LEU A 157 2.87 -8.37 11.14
CA LEU A 157 2.10 -9.58 10.84
C LEU A 157 1.10 -9.34 9.69
N CYS A 158 0.43 -8.17 9.64
CA CYS A 158 -0.45 -7.81 8.53
C CYS A 158 0.32 -7.66 7.21
N ILE A 159 1.55 -7.14 7.26
CA ILE A 159 2.45 -7.12 6.09
C ILE A 159 2.82 -8.56 5.70
N ALA A 160 3.23 -9.41 6.65
CA ALA A 160 3.56 -10.83 6.40
C ALA A 160 2.37 -11.58 5.78
N ARG A 161 1.15 -11.35 6.26
CA ARG A 161 -0.10 -11.91 5.70
C ARG A 161 -0.29 -11.48 4.24
N THR A 162 0.05 -10.25 3.91
CA THR A 162 -0.01 -9.75 2.53
C THR A 162 1.07 -10.41 1.66
N LEU A 163 2.28 -10.62 2.18
CA LEU A 163 3.37 -11.29 1.46
C LEU A 163 3.09 -12.78 1.24
N ALA A 164 2.39 -13.44 2.15
CA ALA A 164 2.09 -14.88 2.09
C ALA A 164 1.36 -15.34 0.81
N ILE A 165 0.69 -14.43 0.10
CA ILE A 165 0.04 -14.70 -1.19
C ILE A 165 0.91 -14.31 -2.39
N SER A 166 2.17 -13.90 -2.16
CA SER A 166 3.14 -13.48 -3.18
C SER A 166 2.56 -12.44 -4.16
N PRO A 167 2.18 -11.23 -3.70
CA PRO A 167 1.62 -10.20 -4.56
C PRO A 167 2.69 -9.64 -5.51
N GLU A 168 2.27 -8.90 -6.55
CA GLU A 168 3.17 -8.11 -7.41
C GLU A 168 3.32 -6.67 -6.92
N VAL A 169 2.27 -6.15 -6.26
CA VAL A 169 2.19 -4.80 -5.71
C VAL A 169 1.71 -4.83 -4.26
N ILE A 170 2.30 -4.00 -3.43
CA ILE A 170 1.88 -3.80 -2.04
C ILE A 170 1.41 -2.36 -1.88
N LEU A 171 0.14 -2.20 -1.56
CA LEU A 171 -0.46 -0.92 -1.20
C LEU A 171 -0.38 -0.75 0.32
N MET A 172 0.08 0.41 0.79
CA MET A 172 0.21 0.71 2.22
C MET A 172 -0.47 2.05 2.52
N ASP A 173 -1.59 2.01 3.23
CA ASP A 173 -2.33 3.22 3.63
C ASP A 173 -1.89 3.63 5.04
N GLU A 174 -1.01 4.62 5.15
CA GLU A 174 -0.44 5.15 6.40
C GLU A 174 0.04 4.07 7.40
N PRO A 175 0.90 3.11 7.00
CA PRO A 175 1.17 1.89 7.77
C PRO A 175 1.88 2.12 9.11
N THR A 176 2.32 3.35 9.40
CA THR A 176 3.08 3.69 10.61
C THR A 176 2.41 4.72 11.51
N SER A 177 1.24 5.25 11.11
CA SER A 177 0.58 6.38 11.82
C SER A 177 0.17 6.07 13.27
N ALA A 178 -0.08 4.79 13.58
CA ALA A 178 -0.49 4.32 14.91
C ALA A 178 0.67 3.67 15.70
N LEU A 179 1.92 3.83 15.25
CA LEU A 179 3.08 3.14 15.81
C LEU A 179 4.03 4.12 16.53
N ASP A 180 4.75 3.57 17.50
CA ASP A 180 5.87 4.25 18.14
C ASP A 180 7.05 4.46 17.17
N PRO A 181 8.00 5.38 17.49
CA PRO A 181 9.12 5.69 16.59
C PRO A 181 10.01 4.48 16.26
N ILE A 182 10.24 3.56 17.22
CA ILE A 182 11.08 2.38 17.00
C ILE A 182 10.39 1.41 16.04
N SER A 183 9.08 1.18 16.22
CA SER A 183 8.28 0.36 15.32
C SER A 183 8.18 0.97 13.93
N THR A 184 8.08 2.30 13.83
CA THR A 184 8.10 3.04 12.56
C THR A 184 9.39 2.81 11.79
N LEU A 185 10.55 2.93 12.42
CA LEU A 185 11.85 2.67 11.78
C LEU A 185 11.96 1.23 11.27
N LYS A 186 11.48 0.25 12.04
CA LYS A 186 11.45 -1.16 11.58
C LYS A 186 10.58 -1.37 10.32
N ILE A 187 9.47 -0.64 10.19
CA ILE A 187 8.62 -0.69 8.98
C ILE A 187 9.34 -0.01 7.81
N GLU A 188 10.03 1.12 8.00
CA GLU A 188 10.80 1.79 6.96
C GLU A 188 11.95 0.91 6.43
N GLU A 189 12.70 0.27 7.32
CA GLU A 189 13.73 -0.72 6.96
C GLU A 189 13.14 -1.91 6.19
N LEU A 190 11.95 -2.36 6.61
CA LEU A 190 11.23 -3.44 5.92
C LEU A 190 10.84 -3.01 4.51
N ILE A 191 10.27 -1.82 4.32
CA ILE A 191 9.90 -1.28 2.99
C ILE A 191 11.14 -1.23 2.10
N SER A 192 12.28 -0.76 2.63
CA SER A 192 13.56 -0.70 1.89
C SER A 192 14.08 -2.08 1.45
N LYS A 193 13.77 -3.14 2.20
CA LYS A 193 14.09 -4.53 1.82
C LYS A 193 13.10 -5.04 0.77
N LEU A 194 11.81 -4.81 0.98
CA LEU A 194 10.74 -5.32 0.12
C LEU A 194 10.77 -4.71 -1.29
N LYS A 195 11.22 -3.44 -1.45
CA LYS A 195 11.30 -2.80 -2.77
C LYS A 195 12.18 -3.55 -3.78
N LYS A 196 13.08 -4.42 -3.34
CA LYS A 196 13.90 -5.25 -4.22
C LYS A 196 13.09 -6.24 -5.03
N ASN A 197 11.95 -6.68 -4.49
CA ASN A 197 11.12 -7.75 -5.06
C ASN A 197 9.70 -7.28 -5.42
N TYR A 198 9.25 -6.18 -4.85
CA TYR A 198 7.87 -5.71 -4.95
C TYR A 198 7.78 -4.27 -5.45
N THR A 199 6.71 -3.94 -6.13
CA THR A 199 6.30 -2.55 -6.35
C THR A 199 5.52 -2.10 -5.11
N ILE A 200 5.87 -0.95 -4.53
CA ILE A 200 5.22 -0.47 -3.30
C ILE A 200 4.61 0.90 -3.55
N ILE A 201 3.36 1.05 -3.14
CA ILE A 201 2.66 2.32 -3.17
C ILE A 201 2.27 2.64 -1.73
N ILE A 202 2.72 3.77 -1.20
CA ILE A 202 2.50 4.13 0.20
C ILE A 202 1.85 5.51 0.30
N VAL A 203 0.80 5.60 1.11
CA VAL A 203 0.26 6.86 1.59
C VAL A 203 0.91 7.19 2.93
N THR A 204 1.40 8.40 3.08
CA THR A 204 1.90 8.90 4.36
C THR A 204 1.68 10.41 4.49
N HIS A 205 1.38 10.85 5.70
CA HIS A 205 1.39 12.28 6.05
C HIS A 205 2.75 12.73 6.60
N ASN A 206 3.68 11.80 6.83
CA ASN A 206 5.04 12.10 7.28
C ASN A 206 5.96 12.34 6.07
N MET A 207 6.25 13.60 5.79
CA MET A 207 7.10 14.01 4.67
C MET A 207 8.52 13.45 4.77
N GLN A 208 9.09 13.42 5.98
CA GLN A 208 10.43 12.86 6.18
C GLN A 208 10.47 11.36 5.88
N GLN A 209 9.42 10.61 6.24
CA GLN A 209 9.28 9.21 5.88
C GLN A 209 9.23 9.06 4.35
N ALA A 210 8.34 9.80 3.66
CA ALA A 210 8.27 9.76 2.20
C ALA A 210 9.65 10.02 1.56
N HIS A 211 10.38 11.05 2.04
CA HIS A 211 11.69 11.40 1.54
C HIS A 211 12.73 10.27 1.71
N ARG A 212 12.68 9.52 2.84
CA ARG A 212 13.65 8.45 3.10
C ARG A 212 13.41 7.18 2.29
N ILE A 213 12.14 6.82 2.08
CA ILE A 213 11.82 5.47 1.59
C ILE A 213 11.37 5.40 0.13
N SER A 214 10.93 6.52 -0.48
CA SER A 214 10.35 6.50 -1.82
C SER A 214 11.31 6.91 -2.93
N ASP A 215 11.09 6.35 -4.12
CA ASP A 215 11.78 6.71 -5.35
C ASP A 215 11.06 7.86 -6.06
N LYS A 216 9.72 7.82 -6.06
CA LYS A 216 8.83 8.88 -6.58
C LYS A 216 7.87 9.34 -5.52
N THR A 217 7.49 10.60 -5.59
CA THR A 217 6.50 11.21 -4.68
C THR A 217 5.47 11.97 -5.48
N ALA A 218 4.19 11.72 -5.19
CA ALA A 218 3.06 12.47 -5.73
C ALA A 218 2.41 13.31 -4.62
N PHE A 219 2.20 14.58 -4.89
CA PHE A 219 1.50 15.49 -4.00
C PHE A 219 0.03 15.59 -4.41
N PHE A 220 -0.87 15.31 -3.45
CA PHE A 220 -2.32 15.39 -3.60
C PHE A 220 -2.90 16.56 -2.83
N LEU A 221 -3.85 17.26 -3.44
CA LEU A 221 -4.56 18.37 -2.82
C LEU A 221 -6.00 18.43 -3.33
N LEU A 222 -7.00 18.43 -2.44
CA LEU A 222 -8.43 18.62 -2.75
C LEU A 222 -8.96 17.70 -3.87
N GLY A 223 -8.49 16.44 -3.88
CA GLY A 223 -8.89 15.42 -4.85
C GLY A 223 -8.07 15.40 -6.15
N GLU A 224 -7.13 16.33 -6.32
CA GLU A 224 -6.26 16.43 -7.49
C GLU A 224 -4.85 15.93 -7.19
N MET A 225 -4.18 15.34 -8.18
CA MET A 225 -2.74 15.11 -8.14
C MET A 225 -2.03 16.33 -8.73
N ILE A 226 -1.38 17.11 -7.87
CA ILE A 226 -0.78 18.40 -8.23
C ILE A 226 0.56 18.23 -8.92
N GLU A 227 1.38 17.30 -8.42
CA GLU A 227 2.72 17.05 -8.96
C GLU A 227 3.18 15.62 -8.67
N LEU A 228 3.86 15.01 -9.62
CA LEU A 228 4.55 13.71 -9.50
C LEU A 228 5.92 13.82 -10.14
N ASP A 229 6.96 13.57 -9.37
CA ASP A 229 8.34 13.47 -9.90
C ASP A 229 9.18 12.55 -8.98
N SER A 230 10.49 12.42 -9.25
CA SER A 230 11.40 11.77 -8.31
C SER A 230 11.34 12.45 -6.95
N THR A 231 11.41 11.67 -5.87
CA THR A 231 11.34 12.16 -4.49
C THR A 231 12.32 13.31 -4.26
N GLN A 232 13.55 13.21 -4.76
CA GLN A 232 14.56 14.25 -4.65
C GLN A 232 14.12 15.58 -5.28
N LYS A 233 13.45 15.54 -6.44
CA LYS A 233 12.97 16.78 -7.09
C LYS A 233 11.78 17.37 -6.32
N ILE A 234 10.84 16.54 -5.88
CA ILE A 234 9.68 17.01 -5.12
C ILE A 234 10.13 17.74 -3.84
N PHE A 235 11.09 17.18 -3.10
CA PHE A 235 11.52 17.77 -1.83
C PHE A 235 12.51 18.93 -1.95
N ASN A 236 13.37 18.94 -2.98
CA ASN A 236 14.42 19.93 -3.11
C ASN A 236 14.11 21.02 -4.16
N ASN A 237 13.29 20.72 -5.17
CA ASN A 237 13.04 21.61 -6.30
C ASN A 237 11.68 21.33 -6.95
N ALA A 238 10.61 21.36 -6.15
CA ALA A 238 9.24 21.23 -6.64
C ALA A 238 8.93 22.32 -7.67
N LYS A 239 8.29 21.95 -8.77
CA LYS A 239 7.92 22.87 -9.86
C LYS A 239 6.65 23.64 -9.54
N ASN A 240 5.68 22.97 -8.88
CA ASN A 240 4.41 23.59 -8.53
C ASN A 240 4.53 24.34 -7.20
N LYS A 241 4.07 25.60 -7.20
CA LYS A 241 4.08 26.45 -6.00
C LYS A 241 3.34 25.81 -4.82
N LYS A 242 2.18 25.18 -5.07
CA LYS A 242 1.39 24.50 -4.02
C LYS A 242 2.20 23.35 -3.37
N THR A 243 2.95 22.58 -4.17
CA THR A 243 3.83 21.51 -3.66
C THR A 243 4.93 22.08 -2.79
N LYS A 244 5.59 23.15 -3.26
CA LYS A 244 6.65 23.84 -2.53
C LYS A 244 6.15 24.39 -1.20
N ASP A 245 5.03 25.13 -1.21
CA ASP A 245 4.43 25.72 -0.01
C ASP A 245 4.05 24.61 1.02
N TYR A 246 3.55 23.45 0.54
CA TYR A 246 3.24 22.32 1.41
C TYR A 246 4.48 21.73 2.08
N ILE A 247 5.56 21.50 1.32
CA ILE A 247 6.81 20.92 1.83
C ILE A 247 7.49 21.87 2.82
N GLU A 248 7.45 23.18 2.56
CA GLU A 248 8.02 24.21 3.43
C GLU A 248 7.15 24.51 4.67
N GLY A 249 6.02 23.83 4.84
CA GLY A 249 5.09 24.06 5.97
C GLY A 249 4.34 25.40 5.91
N ARG A 250 4.28 26.04 4.75
CA ARG A 250 3.58 27.33 4.53
C ARG A 250 2.13 27.13 4.07
N PHE A 251 1.59 25.98 4.32
CA PHE A 251 0.26 25.59 3.88
C PHE A 251 -0.75 25.94 4.98
N GLY A 252 -1.54 26.98 4.79
CA GLY A 252 -2.61 27.45 5.69
C GLY A 252 -3.50 28.43 4.98
#